data_ba57e3688422ca2e6b565473d55fb7d2
#
_entry.id   ba57e3688422ca2e6b565473d55fb7d2
#
_cell.length_a   1.000
_cell.length_b   1.000
_cell.length_c   1.000
_cell.angle_alpha   90.00
_cell.angle_beta   90.00
_cell.angle_gamma   90.00
#
_symmetry.space_group_name_H-M   'P 1'
#
loop_
_entity.id
_entity.type
_entity.pdbx_description
1 polymer ?
#
loop_
_entity_poly.entity_id
_entity_poly.type
_entity_poly.pdbx_seq_one_letter_code
_entity_poly.pdbx_strand_id
1 'polypeptide(L)'
;MDSKYFPEACFVDSVVSAVLGMGIRRVIGNIIVETGDSPSRIPGSWPWEDVANYYGALYHSFNYRDNTYTLNMRSGKAGTPARLLSVVPSVPGVKFRNEVLSSVKNSNDAWIYGGPEAATLLIQGTIPANRSLFAVKGAMHRPEDCFLVEVEKRLKKAGVMVDKQEVEKGNNGRQLLLTMISPLLKDIVFYTNKNSVNLFAEALGYLISPTDYAKIVKEELNHIGIDSCGIILKDACGLSPANAVPAETFTDLLLWARESLGDAFLASLPQGGVDRGVRVYSDHPVLRGNVVAKTGSMFGVRALSGYLKNKKGETLAFTILVNNYEGDPVKVQEIMRDFLREIAEK
;
A
#
# COMPACT_ATOMS: atom_id res chain seq x y z
N MET A 1 0.10 0.02 -11.93
CA MET A 1 -1.36 0.10 -12.08
C MET A 1 -1.72 1.51 -11.70
N ASP A 2 -2.09 2.34 -12.69
CA ASP A 2 -2.45 3.72 -12.40
C ASP A 2 -3.71 3.67 -11.55
N SER A 3 -3.65 4.28 -10.37
CA SER A 3 -4.84 4.40 -9.56
C SER A 3 -5.82 5.30 -10.30
N LYS A 4 -6.98 4.79 -10.59
CA LYS A 4 -8.10 5.56 -11.16
C LYS A 4 -8.48 6.76 -10.28
N TYR A 5 -8.13 6.73 -9.00
CA TYR A 5 -8.44 7.77 -8.02
C TYR A 5 -7.30 8.76 -7.80
N PHE A 6 -6.04 8.30 -8.04
CA PHE A 6 -4.83 9.11 -7.84
C PHE A 6 -3.88 8.92 -9.02
N PRO A 7 -4.21 9.48 -10.19
CA PRO A 7 -3.40 9.32 -11.39
C PRO A 7 -2.04 9.97 -11.21
N GLU A 8 -1.03 9.17 -10.94
CA GLU A 8 0.35 9.58 -10.65
C GLU A 8 0.99 10.36 -11.80
N ALA A 9 0.66 10.01 -13.03
CA ALA A 9 1.12 10.71 -14.22
C ALA A 9 0.66 12.17 -14.25
N CYS A 10 -0.51 12.48 -13.68
CA CYS A 10 -1.02 13.84 -13.62
C CYS A 10 -0.17 14.76 -12.74
N PHE A 11 0.49 14.24 -11.68
CA PHE A 11 1.27 15.11 -10.79
C PHE A 11 2.50 15.68 -11.50
N VAL A 12 3.32 14.85 -12.12
CA VAL A 12 4.47 15.33 -12.88
C VAL A 12 4.04 16.17 -14.08
N ASP A 13 3.02 15.73 -14.82
CA ASP A 13 2.51 16.45 -15.98
C ASP A 13 1.91 17.80 -15.60
N SER A 14 1.25 17.91 -14.44
CA SER A 14 0.74 19.20 -13.91
C SER A 14 1.87 20.17 -13.59
N VAL A 15 2.95 19.68 -12.95
CA VAL A 15 4.15 20.51 -12.68
C VAL A 15 4.78 20.98 -13.98
N VAL A 16 4.97 20.07 -14.94
CA VAL A 16 5.55 20.43 -16.26
C VAL A 16 4.66 21.42 -17.01
N SER A 17 3.34 21.25 -17.00
CA SER A 17 2.38 22.15 -17.62
C SER A 17 2.39 23.52 -16.98
N ALA A 18 2.50 23.60 -15.65
CA ALA A 18 2.60 24.88 -14.94
C ALA A 18 3.88 25.63 -15.34
N VAL A 19 5.03 24.95 -15.40
CA VAL A 19 6.29 25.53 -15.85
C VAL A 19 6.18 26.07 -17.28
N LEU A 20 5.62 25.28 -18.19
CA LEU A 20 5.42 25.68 -19.60
C LEU A 20 4.42 26.81 -19.73
N GLY A 21 3.33 26.80 -18.96
CA GLY A 21 2.29 27.83 -18.97
C GLY A 21 2.80 29.21 -18.55
N MET A 22 3.83 29.24 -17.68
CA MET A 22 4.54 30.50 -17.31
C MET A 22 5.58 30.94 -18.35
N GLY A 23 5.67 30.26 -19.48
CA GLY A 23 6.65 30.56 -20.53
C GLY A 23 8.10 30.22 -20.19
N ILE A 24 8.34 29.45 -19.11
CA ILE A 24 9.68 29.06 -18.67
C ILE A 24 10.27 28.09 -19.69
N ARG A 25 11.45 28.39 -20.22
CA ARG A 25 12.19 27.60 -21.20
C ARG A 25 13.55 27.11 -20.67
N ARG A 26 13.98 27.69 -19.56
CA ARG A 26 15.24 27.35 -18.91
C ARG A 26 15.11 27.46 -17.40
N VAL A 27 15.59 26.45 -16.69
CA VAL A 27 15.76 26.41 -15.24
C VAL A 27 17.25 26.52 -14.97
N ILE A 28 17.68 27.52 -14.23
CA ILE A 28 19.05 27.69 -13.80
C ILE A 28 19.10 27.40 -12.31
N GLY A 29 19.87 26.38 -11.92
CA GLY A 29 19.94 25.88 -10.55
C GLY A 29 19.34 24.49 -10.39
N ASN A 30 19.06 24.11 -9.15
CA ASN A 30 18.55 22.79 -8.82
C ASN A 30 17.02 22.80 -8.66
N ILE A 31 16.37 21.73 -9.13
CA ILE A 31 15.00 21.40 -8.73
C ILE A 31 15.10 20.67 -7.39
N ILE A 32 14.38 21.15 -6.39
CA ILE A 32 14.42 20.61 -5.02
C ILE A 32 13.02 20.23 -4.57
N VAL A 33 12.91 19.14 -3.81
CA VAL A 33 11.73 18.82 -3.01
C VAL A 33 12.05 19.22 -1.57
N GLU A 34 11.34 20.23 -1.05
CA GLU A 34 11.39 20.55 0.37
C GLU A 34 10.38 19.66 1.09
N THR A 35 10.88 18.75 1.93
CA THR A 35 10.05 17.87 2.75
C THR A 35 9.90 18.48 4.15
N GLY A 36 8.76 18.24 4.79
CA GLY A 36 8.62 18.55 6.21
C GLY A 36 9.47 17.63 7.10
N ASP A 37 9.52 17.92 8.38
CA ASP A 37 10.32 17.20 9.40
C ASP A 37 9.77 15.80 9.73
N SER A 38 9.28 15.09 8.76
CA SER A 38 8.77 13.73 8.94
C SER A 38 9.88 12.73 8.62
N PRO A 39 10.57 12.21 9.62
CA PRO A 39 11.55 11.15 9.37
C PRO A 39 10.80 9.91 8.90
N SER A 40 11.21 9.36 7.77
CA SER A 40 10.81 8.02 7.38
C SER A 40 11.35 7.05 8.44
N ARG A 41 10.46 6.45 9.21
CA ARG A 41 10.83 5.48 10.24
C ARG A 41 10.28 4.12 9.85
N ILE A 42 11.16 3.14 9.77
CA ILE A 42 10.74 1.75 9.74
C ILE A 42 10.16 1.45 11.13
N PRO A 43 8.89 1.04 11.25
CA PRO A 43 8.39 0.54 12.52
C PRO A 43 9.27 -0.62 12.99
N GLY A 44 9.81 -0.54 14.20
CA GLY A 44 10.84 -1.48 14.70
C GLY A 44 10.38 -2.94 14.81
N SER A 45 9.09 -3.18 14.64
CA SER A 45 8.47 -4.50 14.67
C SER A 45 8.15 -5.07 13.28
N TRP A 46 8.46 -4.35 12.19
CA TRP A 46 8.28 -4.89 10.85
C TRP A 46 9.33 -5.96 10.54
N PRO A 47 8.94 -7.08 9.91
CA PRO A 47 9.88 -8.06 9.41
C PRO A 47 10.83 -7.43 8.40
N TRP A 48 12.14 -7.70 8.56
CA TRP A 48 13.16 -7.16 7.66
C TRP A 48 12.94 -7.52 6.20
N GLU A 49 12.46 -8.74 5.94
CA GLU A 49 12.14 -9.23 4.61
C GLU A 49 11.01 -8.46 3.91
N ASP A 50 10.15 -7.77 4.67
CA ASP A 50 9.01 -7.06 4.12
C ASP A 50 9.36 -5.64 3.66
N VAL A 51 10.36 -5.01 4.26
CA VAL A 51 10.67 -3.58 4.12
C VAL A 51 10.94 -3.16 2.67
N ALA A 52 11.63 -3.99 1.87
CA ALA A 52 11.94 -3.67 0.49
C ALA A 52 10.84 -4.08 -0.52
N ASN A 53 9.78 -4.77 -0.07
CA ASN A 53 8.65 -5.17 -0.91
C ASN A 53 7.57 -4.08 -0.91
N TYR A 54 6.76 -4.02 -1.95
CA TYR A 54 5.81 -2.92 -2.20
C TYR A 54 4.85 -2.64 -1.03
N TYR A 55 4.47 -3.67 -0.27
CA TYR A 55 3.59 -3.55 0.89
C TYR A 55 4.32 -3.08 2.16
N GLY A 56 5.66 -3.11 2.16
CA GLY A 56 6.54 -2.51 3.16
C GLY A 56 7.01 -1.10 2.79
N ALA A 57 6.38 -0.45 1.80
CA ALA A 57 6.70 0.92 1.43
C ALA A 57 6.45 1.86 2.61
N LEU A 58 7.49 2.59 2.99
CA LEU A 58 7.47 3.51 4.12
C LEU A 58 6.70 4.79 3.78
N TYR A 59 6.02 5.35 4.77
CA TYR A 59 5.48 6.70 4.69
C TYR A 59 6.60 7.73 4.79
N HIS A 60 6.56 8.73 3.91
CA HIS A 60 7.43 9.89 3.91
C HIS A 60 6.57 11.17 3.91
N SER A 61 7.14 12.31 4.30
CA SER A 61 6.47 13.60 4.18
C SER A 61 6.19 13.97 2.72
N PHE A 62 6.93 13.39 1.77
CA PHE A 62 6.65 13.42 0.33
C PHE A 62 6.47 11.99 -0.17
N ASN A 63 5.32 11.69 -0.78
CA ASN A 63 5.01 10.37 -1.31
C ASN A 63 4.74 10.47 -2.81
N TYR A 64 5.30 9.55 -3.59
CA TYR A 64 5.20 9.52 -5.04
C TYR A 64 5.04 8.08 -5.55
N ARG A 65 4.03 7.82 -6.39
CA ARG A 65 3.74 6.50 -6.97
C ARG A 65 3.52 5.41 -5.91
N ASP A 66 2.73 5.71 -4.90
CA ASP A 66 2.51 4.82 -3.73
C ASP A 66 3.85 4.36 -3.11
N ASN A 67 4.92 5.15 -3.25
CA ASN A 67 6.30 4.83 -2.90
C ASN A 67 6.73 3.43 -3.39
N THR A 68 6.37 3.11 -4.64
CA THR A 68 6.69 1.81 -5.24
C THR A 68 7.33 1.96 -6.63
N TYR A 69 8.16 0.97 -6.97
CA TYR A 69 8.64 0.76 -8.33
C TYR A 69 8.26 -0.64 -8.83
N THR A 70 8.32 -0.82 -10.14
CA THR A 70 8.07 -2.11 -10.79
C THR A 70 9.34 -2.61 -11.46
N LEU A 71 9.76 -3.82 -11.12
CA LEU A 71 10.76 -4.60 -11.81
C LEU A 71 10.07 -5.36 -12.93
N ASN A 72 10.33 -5.00 -14.17
CA ASN A 72 9.85 -5.72 -15.33
C ASN A 72 10.84 -6.85 -15.65
N MET A 73 10.39 -8.08 -15.54
CA MET A 73 11.21 -9.27 -15.68
C MET A 73 10.74 -10.13 -16.85
N ARG A 74 11.66 -10.91 -17.41
CA ARG A 74 11.37 -11.98 -18.38
C ARG A 74 11.83 -13.30 -17.78
N SER A 75 10.99 -14.33 -17.86
CA SER A 75 11.34 -15.68 -17.45
C SER A 75 11.43 -16.62 -18.66
N GLY A 76 12.30 -17.62 -18.54
CA GLY A 76 12.48 -18.70 -19.50
C GLY A 76 11.84 -20.00 -19.04
N LYS A 77 12.44 -21.14 -19.42
CA LYS A 77 12.05 -22.48 -18.94
C LYS A 77 12.20 -22.54 -17.41
N ALA A 78 11.38 -23.38 -16.77
CA ALA A 78 11.49 -23.62 -15.33
C ALA A 78 12.92 -24.03 -14.94
N GLY A 79 13.40 -23.51 -13.80
CA GLY A 79 14.76 -23.71 -13.30
C GLY A 79 15.83 -22.78 -13.92
N THR A 80 15.48 -21.97 -14.94
CA THR A 80 16.45 -21.03 -15.53
C THR A 80 16.37 -19.66 -14.86
N PRO A 81 17.47 -18.87 -14.83
CA PRO A 81 17.45 -17.51 -14.30
C PRO A 81 16.48 -16.61 -15.07
N ALA A 82 15.69 -15.85 -14.33
CA ALA A 82 14.87 -14.79 -14.89
C ALA A 82 15.73 -13.54 -15.16
N ARG A 83 15.36 -12.74 -16.15
CA ARG A 83 16.10 -11.55 -16.55
C ARG A 83 15.35 -10.28 -16.17
N LEU A 84 16.01 -9.36 -15.46
CA LEU A 84 15.51 -8.00 -15.24
C LEU A 84 15.66 -7.20 -16.55
N LEU A 85 14.54 -6.65 -17.04
CA LEU A 85 14.47 -5.87 -18.29
C LEU A 85 14.53 -4.37 -18.01
N SER A 86 13.76 -3.91 -17.04
CA SER A 86 13.68 -2.48 -16.66
C SER A 86 13.13 -2.30 -15.25
N VAL A 87 13.38 -1.11 -14.70
CA VAL A 87 12.83 -0.64 -13.42
C VAL A 87 12.03 0.63 -13.70
N VAL A 88 10.77 0.70 -13.25
CA VAL A 88 9.86 1.82 -13.56
C VAL A 88 9.10 2.27 -12.30
N PRO A 89 9.24 3.55 -11.87
CA PRO A 89 10.23 4.52 -12.34
C PRO A 89 11.66 4.04 -12.06
N SER A 90 12.64 4.68 -12.67
CA SER A 90 14.04 4.45 -12.29
C SER A 90 14.26 4.89 -10.85
N VAL A 91 15.02 4.09 -10.08
CA VAL A 91 15.36 4.37 -8.69
C VAL A 91 16.82 4.84 -8.64
N PRO A 92 17.06 6.16 -8.50
CA PRO A 92 18.42 6.70 -8.50
C PRO A 92 19.27 6.12 -7.38
N GLY A 93 20.54 5.86 -7.66
CA GLY A 93 21.50 5.38 -6.66
C GLY A 93 21.37 3.92 -6.25
N VAL A 94 20.33 3.20 -6.72
CA VAL A 94 20.08 1.79 -6.36
C VAL A 94 20.47 0.85 -7.49
N LYS A 95 21.24 -0.17 -7.16
CA LYS A 95 21.56 -1.33 -8.03
C LYS A 95 20.70 -2.53 -7.64
N PHE A 96 20.37 -3.37 -8.61
CA PHE A 96 19.59 -4.59 -8.40
C PHE A 96 20.44 -5.82 -8.68
N ARG A 97 20.68 -6.63 -7.66
CA ARG A 97 21.28 -7.97 -7.81
C ARG A 97 20.17 -8.99 -7.98
N ASN A 98 20.01 -9.49 -9.19
CA ASN A 98 18.93 -10.39 -9.54
C ASN A 98 19.37 -11.86 -9.48
N GLU A 99 18.74 -12.64 -8.61
CA GLU A 99 18.92 -14.08 -8.42
C GLU A 99 17.59 -14.86 -8.59
N VAL A 100 16.59 -14.26 -9.24
CA VAL A 100 15.26 -14.86 -9.43
C VAL A 100 15.32 -15.98 -10.47
N LEU A 101 14.65 -17.09 -10.18
CA LEU A 101 14.51 -18.22 -11.08
C LEU A 101 13.09 -18.32 -11.64
N SER A 102 12.98 -18.96 -12.82
CA SER A 102 11.71 -19.32 -13.44
C SER A 102 11.13 -20.57 -12.79
N SER A 103 9.82 -20.61 -12.47
CA SER A 103 9.15 -21.71 -11.77
C SER A 103 7.98 -22.26 -12.56
N VAL A 104 7.68 -23.54 -12.37
CA VAL A 104 6.43 -24.16 -12.85
C VAL A 104 5.19 -23.62 -12.13
N LYS A 105 5.36 -23.11 -10.90
CA LYS A 105 4.28 -22.48 -10.14
C LYS A 105 3.85 -21.19 -10.83
N ASN A 106 2.54 -20.96 -10.93
CA ASN A 106 1.97 -19.72 -11.46
C ASN A 106 1.74 -18.68 -10.34
N SER A 107 2.77 -18.45 -9.51
CA SER A 107 2.76 -17.49 -8.40
C SER A 107 3.96 -16.55 -8.48
N ASN A 108 3.80 -15.37 -7.87
CA ASN A 108 4.92 -14.48 -7.59
C ASN A 108 5.48 -14.83 -6.20
N ASP A 109 6.58 -15.55 -6.19
CA ASP A 109 7.32 -15.92 -5.00
C ASP A 109 8.71 -15.21 -5.00
N ALA A 110 8.82 -14.09 -5.71
CA ALA A 110 10.01 -13.26 -5.71
C ALA A 110 9.95 -12.23 -4.57
N TRP A 111 11.05 -12.09 -3.86
CA TRP A 111 11.24 -11.18 -2.74
C TRP A 111 12.39 -10.23 -3.01
N ILE A 112 12.26 -9.01 -2.50
CA ILE A 112 13.28 -7.97 -2.60
C ILE A 112 13.81 -7.73 -1.19
N TYR A 113 15.11 -7.80 -1.02
CA TYR A 113 15.79 -7.65 0.27
C TYR A 113 16.71 -6.42 0.25
N GLY A 114 16.68 -5.67 1.33
CA GLY A 114 17.52 -4.51 1.59
C GLY A 114 16.80 -3.44 2.40
N GLY A 115 17.56 -2.54 3.00
CA GLY A 115 17.00 -1.43 3.77
C GLY A 115 16.91 -0.14 2.96
N PRO A 116 16.37 0.93 3.57
CA PRO A 116 16.19 2.22 2.92
C PRO A 116 17.47 2.86 2.37
N GLU A 117 18.59 2.64 3.06
CA GLU A 117 19.90 3.20 2.68
C GLU A 117 20.75 2.22 1.85
N ALA A 118 20.18 1.09 1.41
CA ALA A 118 20.93 0.10 0.67
C ALA A 118 21.21 0.58 -0.75
N ALA A 119 22.50 0.67 -1.11
CA ALA A 119 22.93 0.96 -2.49
C ALA A 119 22.68 -0.21 -3.46
N THR A 120 22.46 -1.42 -2.93
CA THR A 120 22.14 -2.61 -3.71
C THR A 120 21.00 -3.38 -3.05
N LEU A 121 19.95 -3.65 -3.82
CA LEU A 121 18.85 -4.51 -3.41
C LEU A 121 19.00 -5.88 -4.06
N LEU A 122 18.82 -6.93 -3.27
CA LEU A 122 18.87 -8.32 -3.71
C LEU A 122 17.46 -8.80 -4.05
N ILE A 123 17.28 -9.40 -5.23
CA ILE A 123 16.02 -10.00 -5.65
C ILE A 123 16.22 -11.51 -5.71
N GLN A 124 15.46 -12.25 -4.91
CA GLN A 124 15.53 -13.72 -4.84
C GLN A 124 14.13 -14.35 -4.95
N GLY A 125 14.10 -15.67 -5.12
CA GLY A 125 12.88 -16.46 -5.21
C GLY A 125 12.50 -16.82 -6.64
N THR A 126 11.19 -16.91 -6.93
CA THR A 126 10.76 -17.42 -8.23
C THR A 126 9.60 -16.63 -8.82
N ILE A 127 9.53 -16.60 -10.16
CA ILE A 127 8.40 -16.10 -10.93
C ILE A 127 7.92 -17.16 -11.94
N PRO A 128 6.66 -17.10 -12.43
CA PRO A 128 6.15 -18.08 -13.39
C PRO A 128 7.03 -18.18 -14.63
N ALA A 129 7.30 -19.40 -15.09
CA ALA A 129 8.09 -19.66 -16.29
C ALA A 129 7.41 -19.17 -17.57
N ASN A 130 8.21 -18.97 -18.63
CA ASN A 130 7.77 -18.63 -19.98
C ASN A 130 6.94 -17.33 -20.07
N ARG A 131 7.31 -16.32 -19.27
CA ARG A 131 6.71 -14.98 -19.34
C ARG A 131 7.61 -14.02 -20.11
N SER A 132 7.08 -13.44 -21.18
CA SER A 132 7.77 -12.36 -21.91
C SER A 132 7.90 -11.10 -21.07
N LEU A 133 6.92 -10.86 -20.18
CA LEU A 133 6.89 -9.77 -19.20
C LEU A 133 6.19 -10.25 -17.93
N PHE A 134 6.85 -10.04 -16.79
CA PHE A 134 6.30 -10.28 -15.46
C PHE A 134 6.72 -9.15 -14.52
N ALA A 135 5.76 -8.60 -13.77
CA ALA A 135 5.98 -7.45 -12.90
C ALA A 135 6.15 -7.89 -11.45
N VAL A 136 7.27 -7.52 -10.85
CA VAL A 136 7.53 -7.61 -9.39
C VAL A 136 7.61 -6.19 -8.84
N LYS A 137 6.89 -5.88 -7.77
CA LYS A 137 6.87 -4.54 -7.18
C LYS A 137 7.74 -4.46 -5.94
N GLY A 138 8.52 -3.38 -5.83
CA GLY A 138 9.34 -3.08 -4.66
C GLY A 138 9.00 -1.73 -4.04
N ALA A 139 9.47 -1.53 -2.80
CA ALA A 139 9.33 -0.28 -2.05
C ALA A 139 10.37 0.76 -2.51
N MET A 140 9.90 1.96 -2.76
CA MET A 140 10.71 3.12 -3.13
C MET A 140 11.04 3.90 -1.86
N HIS A 141 12.27 3.82 -1.39
CA HIS A 141 12.66 4.43 -0.12
C HIS A 141 13.02 5.91 -0.22
N ARG A 142 13.22 6.43 -1.44
CA ARG A 142 13.53 7.83 -1.71
C ARG A 142 12.62 8.35 -2.83
N PRO A 143 11.31 8.53 -2.53
CA PRO A 143 10.32 8.94 -3.54
C PRO A 143 10.60 10.33 -4.12
N GLU A 144 11.19 11.25 -3.34
CA GLU A 144 11.60 12.57 -3.79
C GLU A 144 12.64 12.52 -4.91
N ASP A 145 13.65 11.65 -4.81
CA ASP A 145 14.68 11.52 -5.83
C ASP A 145 14.10 10.96 -7.14
N CYS A 146 13.22 9.97 -7.03
CA CYS A 146 12.53 9.41 -8.18
C CYS A 146 11.64 10.44 -8.87
N PHE A 147 10.93 11.24 -8.09
CA PHE A 147 10.10 12.34 -8.58
C PHE A 147 10.95 13.39 -9.31
N LEU A 148 12.05 13.85 -8.70
CA LEU A 148 12.95 14.82 -9.30
C LEU A 148 13.50 14.37 -10.64
N VAL A 149 13.95 13.12 -10.73
CA VAL A 149 14.45 12.55 -12.00
C VAL A 149 13.35 12.51 -13.06
N GLU A 150 12.12 12.14 -12.70
CA GLU A 150 11.02 12.11 -13.68
C GLU A 150 10.60 13.51 -14.11
N VAL A 151 10.53 14.50 -13.19
CA VAL A 151 10.26 15.90 -13.52
C VAL A 151 11.32 16.45 -14.48
N GLU A 152 12.61 16.29 -14.16
CA GLU A 152 13.70 16.73 -15.04
C GLU A 152 13.59 16.11 -16.44
N LYS A 153 13.35 14.80 -16.50
CA LYS A 153 13.19 14.07 -17.77
C LYS A 153 12.02 14.62 -18.58
N ARG A 154 10.88 14.90 -17.94
CA ARG A 154 9.70 15.45 -18.60
C ARG A 154 9.89 16.87 -19.04
N LEU A 155 10.54 17.73 -18.24
CA LEU A 155 10.90 19.09 -18.62
C LEU A 155 11.82 19.10 -19.85
N LYS A 156 12.87 18.28 -19.86
CA LYS A 156 13.77 18.14 -21.02
C LYS A 156 13.04 17.67 -22.27
N LYS A 157 12.14 16.68 -22.12
CA LYS A 157 11.32 16.20 -23.25
C LYS A 157 10.39 17.30 -23.78
N ALA A 158 9.93 18.21 -22.92
CA ALA A 158 9.09 19.36 -23.27
C ALA A 158 9.89 20.58 -23.80
N GLY A 159 11.21 20.46 -23.98
CA GLY A 159 12.07 21.50 -24.49
C GLY A 159 12.55 22.52 -23.47
N VAL A 160 12.39 22.22 -22.16
CA VAL A 160 12.91 23.08 -21.08
C VAL A 160 14.33 22.63 -20.74
N MET A 161 15.30 23.54 -20.85
CA MET A 161 16.67 23.30 -20.41
C MET A 161 16.76 23.34 -18.88
N VAL A 162 17.47 22.38 -18.28
CA VAL A 162 17.74 22.36 -16.84
C VAL A 162 19.25 22.36 -16.66
N ASP A 163 19.77 23.51 -16.22
CA ASP A 163 21.19 23.74 -15.99
C ASP A 163 21.47 23.71 -14.50
N LYS A 164 21.98 22.56 -14.01
CA LYS A 164 22.33 22.38 -12.60
C LYS A 164 23.54 23.25 -12.27
N GLN A 165 23.33 24.31 -11.53
CA GLN A 165 24.38 25.18 -11.03
C GLN A 165 24.12 25.48 -9.55
N GLU A 166 25.17 25.71 -8.78
CA GLU A 166 25.02 26.37 -7.50
C GLU A 166 24.60 27.81 -7.74
N VAL A 167 23.38 28.12 -7.35
CA VAL A 167 22.85 29.49 -7.40
C VAL A 167 22.89 30.00 -5.97
N GLU A 168 23.54 31.14 -5.75
CA GLU A 168 23.42 31.85 -4.48
C GLU A 168 21.92 32.07 -4.20
N LYS A 169 21.49 31.80 -2.97
CA LYS A 169 20.10 32.08 -2.55
C LYS A 169 19.85 33.57 -2.70
N GLY A 170 19.43 33.98 -3.90
CA GLY A 170 19.04 35.33 -4.19
C GLY A 170 17.82 35.70 -3.35
N ASN A 171 17.76 36.93 -2.91
CA ASN A 171 16.63 37.51 -2.18
C ASN A 171 15.39 37.75 -3.09
N ASN A 172 15.35 37.12 -4.26
CA ASN A 172 14.25 37.24 -5.21
C ASN A 172 13.09 36.37 -4.67
N GLY A 173 11.96 37.03 -4.44
CA GLY A 173 10.77 36.42 -3.84
C GLY A 173 10.37 35.11 -4.55
N ARG A 174 9.92 34.13 -3.80
CA ARG A 174 9.36 32.86 -4.33
C ARG A 174 8.03 33.20 -5.05
N GLN A 175 7.85 32.65 -6.24
CA GLN A 175 6.59 32.72 -6.96
C GLN A 175 5.91 31.35 -6.93
N LEU A 176 4.66 31.31 -6.48
CA LEU A 176 3.84 30.11 -6.52
C LEU A 176 3.39 29.84 -7.96
N LEU A 177 3.72 28.68 -8.51
CA LEU A 177 3.33 28.26 -9.85
C LEU A 177 2.10 27.35 -9.86
N LEU A 178 1.97 26.48 -8.86
CA LEU A 178 0.92 25.46 -8.80
C LEU A 178 0.63 25.10 -7.35
N THR A 179 -0.64 24.96 -7.02
CA THR A 179 -1.10 24.29 -5.79
C THR A 179 -1.89 23.05 -6.19
N MET A 180 -1.58 21.93 -5.59
CA MET A 180 -2.33 20.69 -5.76
C MET A 180 -3.08 20.37 -4.48
N ILE A 181 -4.36 20.03 -4.62
CA ILE A 181 -5.22 19.65 -3.50
C ILE A 181 -5.32 18.13 -3.48
N SER A 182 -5.18 17.54 -2.28
CA SER A 182 -5.35 16.10 -2.10
C SER A 182 -6.81 15.68 -2.36
N PRO A 183 -7.05 14.41 -2.71
CA PRO A 183 -8.38 13.84 -2.70
C PRO A 183 -9.05 13.97 -1.32
N LEU A 184 -10.36 13.81 -1.28
CA LEU A 184 -11.10 13.82 -0.01
C LEU A 184 -10.68 12.61 0.85
N LEU A 185 -10.67 12.80 2.16
CA LEU A 185 -10.30 11.74 3.12
C LEU A 185 -11.11 10.45 2.91
N LYS A 186 -12.42 10.58 2.66
CA LYS A 186 -13.29 9.42 2.37
C LYS A 186 -12.82 8.60 1.16
N ASP A 187 -12.29 9.26 0.12
CA ASP A 187 -11.81 8.60 -1.09
C ASP A 187 -10.46 7.92 -0.83
N ILE A 188 -9.61 8.51 0.00
CA ILE A 188 -8.35 7.91 0.45
C ILE A 188 -8.66 6.64 1.26
N VAL A 189 -9.59 6.71 2.22
CA VAL A 189 -10.02 5.55 3.03
C VAL A 189 -10.61 4.47 2.14
N PHE A 190 -11.48 4.83 1.20
CA PHE A 190 -12.08 3.90 0.23
C PHE A 190 -10.99 3.16 -0.55
N TYR A 191 -10.03 3.90 -1.12
CA TYR A 191 -8.93 3.31 -1.89
C TYR A 191 -8.04 2.42 -1.01
N THR A 192 -7.73 2.87 0.22
CA THR A 192 -6.94 2.13 1.21
C THR A 192 -7.56 0.77 1.50
N ASN A 193 -8.85 0.73 1.83
CA ASN A 193 -9.55 -0.49 2.17
C ASN A 193 -9.71 -1.43 0.97
N LYS A 194 -10.15 -0.92 -0.18
CA LYS A 194 -10.38 -1.71 -1.41
C LYS A 194 -9.11 -2.37 -1.93
N ASN A 195 -7.98 -1.68 -1.87
CA ASN A 195 -6.72 -2.15 -2.43
C ASN A 195 -5.71 -2.61 -1.39
N SER A 196 -6.05 -2.50 -0.10
CA SER A 196 -5.17 -2.88 1.01
C SER A 196 -3.81 -2.17 0.94
N VAL A 197 -3.83 -0.83 0.86
CA VAL A 197 -2.61 -0.02 0.69
C VAL A 197 -2.04 0.34 2.04
N ASN A 198 -0.99 -0.36 2.46
CA ASN A 198 -0.33 -0.16 3.75
C ASN A 198 0.20 1.27 3.91
N LEU A 199 0.84 1.82 2.87
CA LEU A 199 1.35 3.19 2.88
C LEU A 199 0.29 4.22 3.27
N PHE A 200 -0.94 4.06 2.76
CA PHE A 200 -2.00 5.03 3.05
C PHE A 200 -2.53 4.86 4.47
N ALA A 201 -2.61 3.63 4.96
CA ALA A 201 -2.96 3.39 6.37
C ALA A 201 -1.92 4.01 7.32
N GLU A 202 -0.62 3.84 7.03
CA GLU A 202 0.45 4.50 7.78
C GLU A 202 0.37 6.03 7.71
N ALA A 203 0.10 6.58 6.51
CA ALA A 203 -0.08 8.02 6.34
C ALA A 203 -1.25 8.56 7.17
N LEU A 204 -2.37 7.85 7.21
CA LEU A 204 -3.54 8.21 8.04
C LEU A 204 -3.22 8.11 9.54
N GLY A 205 -2.51 7.06 9.95
CA GLY A 205 -2.03 6.93 11.33
C GLY A 205 -1.11 8.09 11.73
N TYR A 206 -0.19 8.47 10.84
CA TYR A 206 0.69 9.62 11.06
C TYR A 206 -0.07 10.95 11.16
N LEU A 207 -1.14 11.13 10.38
CA LEU A 207 -2.01 12.31 10.45
C LEU A 207 -2.78 12.40 11.79
N ILE A 208 -3.10 11.25 12.40
CA ILE A 208 -3.68 11.22 13.74
C ILE A 208 -2.63 11.68 14.75
N SER A 209 -1.46 11.05 14.74
CA SER A 209 -0.30 11.49 15.52
C SER A 209 0.99 10.86 15.01
N PRO A 210 2.05 11.65 14.85
CA PRO A 210 3.37 11.14 14.48
C PRO A 210 4.01 10.25 15.54
N THR A 211 3.65 10.41 16.81
CA THR A 211 4.31 9.77 17.97
C THR A 211 3.37 8.94 18.82
N ASP A 212 2.11 9.37 18.99
CA ASP A 212 1.17 8.86 19.96
C ASP A 212 -0.04 8.16 19.34
N TYR A 213 0.06 7.75 18.07
CA TYR A 213 -1.03 7.13 17.32
C TYR A 213 -1.75 6.03 18.12
N ALA A 214 -1.01 5.07 18.68
CA ALA A 214 -1.60 3.95 19.42
C ALA A 214 -2.36 4.40 20.67
N LYS A 215 -1.87 5.43 21.36
CA LYS A 215 -2.52 6.00 22.53
C LYS A 215 -3.82 6.69 22.13
N ILE A 216 -3.77 7.55 21.13
CA ILE A 216 -4.94 8.32 20.65
C ILE A 216 -6.03 7.37 20.16
N VAL A 217 -5.69 6.35 19.37
CA VAL A 217 -6.66 5.35 18.89
C VAL A 217 -7.35 4.64 20.07
N LYS A 218 -6.62 4.27 21.11
CA LYS A 218 -7.20 3.65 22.31
C LYS A 218 -8.13 4.59 23.08
N GLU A 219 -7.73 5.85 23.22
CA GLU A 219 -8.54 6.88 23.86
C GLU A 219 -9.84 7.10 23.10
N GLU A 220 -9.80 7.17 21.77
CA GLU A 220 -10.98 7.31 20.93
C GLU A 220 -11.89 6.07 20.97
N LEU A 221 -11.33 4.85 20.98
CA LEU A 221 -12.13 3.63 21.15
C LEU A 221 -12.91 3.67 22.48
N ASN A 222 -12.24 4.01 23.58
CA ASN A 222 -12.90 4.15 24.89
C ASN A 222 -13.95 5.26 24.88
N HIS A 223 -13.69 6.38 24.19
CA HIS A 223 -14.63 7.49 24.07
C HIS A 223 -15.94 7.09 23.38
N ILE A 224 -15.85 6.22 22.37
CA ILE A 224 -17.02 5.67 21.65
C ILE A 224 -17.61 4.41 22.31
N GLY A 225 -17.16 4.06 23.51
CA GLY A 225 -17.69 2.94 24.30
C GLY A 225 -17.13 1.57 23.96
N ILE A 226 -16.01 1.50 23.23
CA ILE A 226 -15.33 0.24 22.88
C ILE A 226 -14.13 0.04 23.80
N ASP A 227 -14.09 -1.09 24.53
CA ASP A 227 -12.98 -1.41 25.42
C ASP A 227 -11.66 -1.57 24.65
N SER A 228 -10.67 -0.78 25.02
CA SER A 228 -9.33 -0.83 24.46
C SER A 228 -8.36 -1.74 25.22
N CYS A 229 -8.84 -2.47 26.23
CA CYS A 229 -8.04 -3.43 26.97
C CYS A 229 -7.51 -4.54 26.05
N GLY A 230 -6.24 -4.91 26.23
CA GLY A 230 -5.60 -5.95 25.40
C GLY A 230 -5.18 -5.50 23.98
N ILE A 231 -5.44 -4.26 23.58
CA ILE A 231 -4.99 -3.72 22.30
C ILE A 231 -3.51 -3.35 22.36
N ILE A 232 -2.73 -3.87 21.43
CA ILE A 232 -1.33 -3.48 21.15
C ILE A 232 -1.26 -3.04 19.69
N LEU A 233 -0.93 -1.77 19.45
CA LEU A 233 -0.71 -1.22 18.11
C LEU A 233 0.75 -0.79 17.95
N LYS A 234 1.41 -1.27 16.93
CA LYS A 234 2.79 -0.96 16.56
C LYS A 234 2.89 -0.19 15.25
N ASP A 235 1.87 -0.33 14.42
CA ASP A 235 1.70 0.38 13.15
C ASP A 235 0.21 0.60 12.87
N ALA A 236 -0.11 1.34 11.82
CA ALA A 236 -1.48 1.63 11.42
C ALA A 236 -1.99 0.70 10.30
N CYS A 237 -1.08 0.01 9.61
CA CYS A 237 -1.44 -0.83 8.45
C CYS A 237 -1.63 -2.31 8.78
N GLY A 238 -1.15 -2.77 9.94
CA GLY A 238 -1.24 -4.17 10.34
C GLY A 238 -0.12 -5.06 9.76
N LEU A 239 1.01 -4.48 9.32
CA LEU A 239 2.16 -5.26 8.85
C LEU A 239 3.00 -5.81 10.01
N SER A 240 2.97 -5.17 11.16
CA SER A 240 3.68 -5.63 12.34
C SER A 240 3.05 -6.90 12.91
N PRO A 241 3.81 -8.02 13.06
CA PRO A 241 3.33 -9.21 13.75
C PRO A 241 3.15 -9.00 15.27
N ALA A 242 3.63 -7.89 15.80
CA ALA A 242 3.48 -7.51 17.22
C ALA A 242 2.19 -6.70 17.50
N ASN A 243 1.36 -6.46 16.51
CA ASN A 243 0.00 -5.98 16.75
C ASN A 243 -0.84 -7.08 17.40
N ALA A 244 -1.65 -6.71 18.38
CA ALA A 244 -2.63 -7.60 18.98
C ALA A 244 -3.91 -6.82 19.26
N VAL A 245 -5.04 -7.34 18.77
CA VAL A 245 -6.36 -6.74 18.97
C VAL A 245 -7.36 -7.89 19.20
N PRO A 246 -8.18 -7.85 20.25
CA PRO A 246 -9.23 -8.82 20.44
C PRO A 246 -10.23 -8.85 19.28
N ALA A 247 -10.74 -10.03 18.92
CA ALA A 247 -11.73 -10.14 17.83
C ALA A 247 -13.02 -9.37 18.17
N GLU A 248 -13.40 -9.33 19.44
CA GLU A 248 -14.54 -8.58 19.95
C GLU A 248 -14.40 -7.10 19.65
N THR A 249 -13.24 -6.48 19.92
CA THR A 249 -12.98 -5.07 19.61
C THR A 249 -13.23 -4.73 18.13
N PHE A 250 -12.82 -5.59 17.20
CA PHE A 250 -13.12 -5.38 15.78
C PHE A 250 -14.61 -5.51 15.48
N THR A 251 -15.31 -6.42 16.13
CA THR A 251 -16.75 -6.61 15.93
C THR A 251 -17.53 -5.41 16.46
N ASP A 252 -17.18 -4.91 17.65
CA ASP A 252 -17.78 -3.71 18.23
C ASP A 252 -17.52 -2.48 17.38
N LEU A 253 -16.28 -2.33 16.88
CA LEU A 253 -15.94 -1.25 15.94
C LEU A 253 -16.76 -1.32 14.65
N LEU A 254 -17.00 -2.51 14.10
CA LEU A 254 -17.86 -2.70 12.93
C LEU A 254 -19.32 -2.31 13.22
N LEU A 255 -19.85 -2.69 14.38
CA LEU A 255 -21.21 -2.31 14.81
C LEU A 255 -21.33 -0.80 14.92
N TRP A 256 -20.41 -0.17 15.65
CA TRP A 256 -20.35 1.29 15.76
C TRP A 256 -20.22 1.99 14.40
N ALA A 257 -19.31 1.50 13.54
CA ALA A 257 -19.07 2.09 12.22
C ALA A 257 -20.30 2.01 11.33
N ARG A 258 -21.08 0.93 11.41
CA ARG A 258 -22.32 0.81 10.66
C ARG A 258 -23.36 1.83 11.10
N GLU A 259 -23.50 2.05 12.40
CA GLU A 259 -24.45 3.01 12.96
C GLU A 259 -24.02 4.46 12.72
N SER A 260 -22.73 4.76 12.91
CA SER A 260 -22.22 6.13 12.91
C SER A 260 -21.78 6.61 11.52
N LEU A 261 -21.20 5.73 10.67
CA LEU A 261 -20.65 6.07 9.36
C LEU A 261 -21.52 5.57 8.20
N GLY A 262 -22.44 4.66 8.47
CA GLY A 262 -23.40 4.15 7.50
C GLY A 262 -22.80 3.49 6.25
N ASP A 263 -23.49 3.68 5.11
CA ASP A 263 -23.13 3.02 3.86
C ASP A 263 -21.78 3.45 3.28
N ALA A 264 -21.27 4.62 3.64
CA ALA A 264 -19.98 5.11 3.15
C ALA A 264 -18.81 4.23 3.63
N PHE A 265 -18.85 3.81 4.91
CA PHE A 265 -17.85 2.88 5.45
C PHE A 265 -18.02 1.48 4.82
N LEU A 266 -19.25 0.99 4.76
CA LEU A 266 -19.55 -0.32 4.17
C LEU A 266 -19.05 -0.41 2.72
N ALA A 267 -19.29 0.62 1.90
CA ALA A 267 -18.86 0.69 0.51
C ALA A 267 -17.31 0.70 0.36
N SER A 268 -16.58 1.16 1.38
CA SER A 268 -15.12 1.16 1.38
C SER A 268 -14.52 -0.24 1.51
N LEU A 269 -15.23 -1.18 2.14
CA LEU A 269 -14.73 -2.55 2.32
C LEU A 269 -14.81 -3.37 1.02
N PRO A 270 -13.89 -4.31 0.79
CA PRO A 270 -13.97 -5.26 -0.31
C PRO A 270 -15.24 -6.09 -0.29
N GLN A 271 -15.88 -6.24 -1.46
CA GLN A 271 -17.12 -7.01 -1.63
C GLN A 271 -16.84 -8.37 -2.26
N GLY A 272 -17.41 -9.41 -1.68
CA GLY A 272 -17.32 -10.77 -2.15
C GLY A 272 -17.93 -10.95 -3.55
N GLY A 273 -17.20 -11.66 -4.43
CA GLY A 273 -17.55 -11.85 -5.83
C GLY A 273 -17.17 -10.70 -6.77
N VAL A 274 -16.79 -9.54 -6.22
CA VAL A 274 -16.38 -8.35 -6.98
C VAL A 274 -14.89 -8.08 -6.79
N ASP A 275 -14.45 -7.94 -5.52
CA ASP A 275 -13.10 -7.55 -5.19
C ASP A 275 -12.18 -8.75 -4.92
N ARG A 276 -10.93 -8.66 -5.38
CA ARG A 276 -9.95 -9.76 -5.31
C ARG A 276 -9.71 -10.28 -3.89
N GLY A 277 -9.61 -9.38 -2.90
CA GLY A 277 -9.21 -9.70 -1.53
C GLY A 277 -10.11 -10.70 -0.83
N VAL A 278 -11.41 -10.68 -1.13
CA VAL A 278 -12.42 -11.53 -0.49
C VAL A 278 -13.02 -12.59 -1.42
N ARG A 279 -12.44 -12.79 -2.60
CA ARG A 279 -12.96 -13.71 -3.61
C ARG A 279 -13.09 -15.15 -3.08
N VAL A 280 -12.09 -15.64 -2.37
CA VAL A 280 -12.05 -17.01 -1.81
C VAL A 280 -13.17 -17.26 -0.80
N TYR A 281 -13.54 -16.21 -0.04
CA TYR A 281 -14.60 -16.30 0.96
C TYR A 281 -16.02 -16.17 0.37
N SER A 282 -16.13 -15.77 -0.89
CA SER A 282 -17.39 -15.59 -1.61
C SER A 282 -17.55 -16.57 -2.77
N ASP A 283 -16.73 -17.61 -2.84
CA ASP A 283 -16.82 -18.67 -3.86
C ASP A 283 -17.89 -19.72 -3.55
N HIS A 284 -18.96 -19.29 -2.87
CA HIS A 284 -20.14 -20.09 -2.59
C HIS A 284 -21.39 -19.25 -2.88
N PRO A 285 -22.46 -19.82 -3.46
CA PRO A 285 -23.67 -19.07 -3.84
C PRO A 285 -24.27 -18.24 -2.71
N VAL A 286 -24.30 -18.76 -1.48
CA VAL A 286 -24.87 -18.04 -0.31
C VAL A 286 -24.00 -16.90 0.18
N LEU A 287 -22.69 -16.92 -0.11
CA LEU A 287 -21.75 -15.91 0.31
C LEU A 287 -21.48 -14.84 -0.77
N ARG A 288 -21.70 -15.21 -2.05
CA ARG A 288 -21.45 -14.32 -3.18
C ARG A 288 -22.30 -13.07 -3.10
N GLY A 289 -21.65 -11.90 -3.07
CA GLY A 289 -22.32 -10.60 -2.92
C GLY A 289 -22.81 -10.28 -1.51
N ASN A 290 -22.87 -11.25 -0.61
CA ASN A 290 -23.35 -11.11 0.76
C ASN A 290 -22.26 -10.90 1.80
N VAL A 291 -21.00 -11.07 1.43
CA VAL A 291 -19.81 -10.79 2.28
C VAL A 291 -19.19 -9.48 1.87
N VAL A 292 -19.01 -8.57 2.81
CA VAL A 292 -18.29 -7.30 2.64
C VAL A 292 -17.27 -7.23 3.77
N ALA A 293 -15.99 -7.44 3.47
CA ALA A 293 -15.00 -7.63 4.52
C ALA A 293 -13.59 -7.23 4.11
N LYS A 294 -12.76 -6.89 5.10
CA LYS A 294 -11.32 -6.67 4.95
C LYS A 294 -10.57 -7.93 5.38
N THR A 295 -9.61 -8.32 4.55
CA THR A 295 -8.70 -9.43 4.83
C THR A 295 -7.37 -8.93 5.40
N GLY A 296 -6.75 -9.76 6.24
CA GLY A 296 -5.36 -9.67 6.66
C GLY A 296 -4.62 -10.98 6.42
N SER A 297 -3.37 -10.90 6.00
CA SER A 297 -2.57 -12.08 5.67
C SER A 297 -1.09 -11.81 5.86
N MET A 298 -0.46 -12.61 6.71
CA MET A 298 0.98 -12.71 6.85
C MET A 298 1.38 -14.16 7.17
N PHE A 299 2.65 -14.43 7.36
CA PHE A 299 3.10 -15.78 7.73
C PHE A 299 2.43 -16.22 9.03
N GLY A 300 1.78 -17.40 9.02
CA GLY A 300 1.09 -17.95 10.19
C GLY A 300 -0.15 -17.15 10.65
N VAL A 301 -0.62 -16.15 9.90
CA VAL A 301 -1.78 -15.32 10.28
C VAL A 301 -2.76 -15.17 9.13
N ARG A 302 -4.04 -15.33 9.43
CA ARG A 302 -5.17 -14.99 8.56
C ARG A 302 -6.24 -14.25 9.36
N ALA A 303 -6.71 -13.15 8.81
CA ALA A 303 -7.77 -12.35 9.42
C ALA A 303 -8.84 -12.02 8.38
N LEU A 304 -10.07 -11.96 8.83
CA LEU A 304 -11.22 -11.52 8.06
C LEU A 304 -12.22 -10.85 8.99
N SER A 305 -12.55 -9.59 8.72
CA SER A 305 -13.46 -8.81 9.54
C SER A 305 -14.38 -7.97 8.67
N GLY A 306 -15.67 -7.97 8.93
CA GLY A 306 -16.66 -7.26 8.11
C GLY A 306 -18.09 -7.66 8.39
N TYR A 307 -18.89 -7.66 7.33
CA TYR A 307 -20.33 -7.92 7.41
C TYR A 307 -20.73 -9.06 6.48
N LEU A 308 -21.72 -9.82 6.94
CA LEU A 308 -22.34 -10.94 6.21
C LEU A 308 -23.86 -10.78 6.24
N LYS A 309 -24.50 -10.82 5.07
CA LYS A 309 -25.95 -10.91 4.97
C LYS A 309 -26.38 -12.37 4.94
N ASN A 310 -27.20 -12.80 5.91
CA ASN A 310 -27.71 -14.16 6.00
C ASN A 310 -28.97 -14.38 5.13
N LYS A 311 -29.46 -15.62 5.07
CA LYS A 311 -30.67 -15.99 4.31
C LYS A 311 -31.95 -15.29 4.78
N LYS A 312 -32.01 -14.85 6.05
CA LYS A 312 -33.13 -14.08 6.61
C LYS A 312 -33.08 -12.60 6.22
N GLY A 313 -32.02 -12.16 5.53
CA GLY A 313 -31.81 -10.77 5.16
C GLY A 313 -31.17 -9.93 6.26
N GLU A 314 -30.78 -10.53 7.38
CA GLU A 314 -30.09 -9.85 8.50
C GLU A 314 -28.63 -9.62 8.14
N THR A 315 -28.11 -8.45 8.51
CA THR A 315 -26.68 -8.12 8.35
C THR A 315 -25.98 -8.31 9.69
N LEU A 316 -25.05 -9.25 9.72
CA LEU A 316 -24.25 -9.63 10.88
C LEU A 316 -22.84 -9.03 10.75
N ALA A 317 -22.31 -8.40 11.81
CA ALA A 317 -20.89 -8.09 11.91
C ALA A 317 -20.14 -9.34 12.36
N PHE A 318 -18.95 -9.57 11.83
CA PHE A 318 -18.13 -10.72 12.21
C PHE A 318 -16.64 -10.39 12.16
N THR A 319 -15.86 -11.10 12.98
CA THR A 319 -14.41 -11.06 12.98
C THR A 319 -13.85 -12.46 13.21
N ILE A 320 -12.96 -12.89 12.33
CA ILE A 320 -12.24 -14.16 12.40
C ILE A 320 -10.75 -13.84 12.38
N LEU A 321 -10.04 -14.19 13.46
CA LEU A 321 -8.60 -14.07 13.59
C LEU A 321 -7.98 -15.44 13.84
N VAL A 322 -7.09 -15.88 12.95
CA VAL A 322 -6.34 -17.13 13.07
C VAL A 322 -4.86 -16.79 13.12
N ASN A 323 -4.25 -17.04 14.25
CA ASN A 323 -2.86 -16.70 14.52
C ASN A 323 -2.02 -17.97 14.79
N ASN A 324 -0.75 -17.90 14.45
CA ASN A 324 0.26 -18.95 14.72
C ASN A 324 -0.16 -20.34 14.23
N TYR A 325 -0.86 -20.39 13.08
CA TYR A 325 -1.17 -21.67 12.47
C TYR A 325 0.02 -22.20 11.68
N GLU A 326 0.15 -23.52 11.67
CA GLU A 326 1.08 -24.26 10.85
C GLU A 326 0.35 -24.99 9.72
N GLY A 327 0.98 -25.13 8.57
CA GLY A 327 0.45 -25.87 7.43
C GLY A 327 -0.07 -24.99 6.29
N ASP A 328 -1.00 -25.56 5.50
CA ASP A 328 -1.47 -24.93 4.26
C ASP A 328 -2.42 -23.76 4.51
N PRO A 329 -2.05 -22.52 4.13
CA PRO A 329 -2.90 -21.36 4.28
C PRO A 329 -4.22 -21.44 3.51
N VAL A 330 -4.30 -22.28 2.46
CA VAL A 330 -5.55 -22.48 1.69
C VAL A 330 -6.58 -23.20 2.54
N LYS A 331 -6.14 -24.23 3.30
CA LYS A 331 -7.03 -24.96 4.22
C LYS A 331 -7.62 -24.06 5.31
N VAL A 332 -6.82 -23.14 5.85
CA VAL A 332 -7.32 -22.14 6.82
C VAL A 332 -8.38 -21.27 6.20
N GLN A 333 -8.17 -20.78 4.97
CA GLN A 333 -9.17 -19.98 4.25
C GLN A 333 -10.46 -20.78 3.96
N GLU A 334 -10.36 -22.08 3.65
CA GLU A 334 -11.51 -22.95 3.45
C GLU A 334 -12.32 -23.12 4.74
N ILE A 335 -11.68 -23.35 5.88
CA ILE A 335 -12.34 -23.42 7.20
C ILE A 335 -13.06 -22.12 7.52
N MET A 336 -12.40 -20.96 7.33
CA MET A 336 -13.02 -19.65 7.54
C MET A 336 -14.24 -19.43 6.63
N ARG A 337 -14.15 -19.83 5.35
CA ARG A 337 -15.27 -19.77 4.39
C ARG A 337 -16.43 -20.65 4.83
N ASP A 338 -16.15 -21.90 5.22
CA ASP A 338 -17.18 -22.86 5.63
C ASP A 338 -17.90 -22.39 6.89
N PHE A 339 -17.19 -21.80 7.84
CA PHE A 339 -17.78 -21.15 9.01
C PHE A 339 -18.74 -20.02 8.62
N LEU A 340 -18.33 -19.13 7.70
CA LEU A 340 -19.21 -18.06 7.21
C LEU A 340 -20.45 -18.62 6.48
N ARG A 341 -20.28 -19.71 5.73
CA ARG A 341 -21.40 -20.37 5.06
C ARG A 341 -22.45 -20.87 6.06
N GLU A 342 -22.02 -21.54 7.14
CA GLU A 342 -22.92 -22.04 8.19
C GLU A 342 -23.70 -20.88 8.86
N ILE A 343 -23.06 -19.74 9.10
CA ILE A 343 -23.73 -18.54 9.64
C ILE A 343 -24.71 -17.95 8.62
N ALA A 344 -24.33 -17.88 7.35
CA ALA A 344 -25.16 -17.32 6.29
C ALA A 344 -26.42 -18.16 6.02
N GLU A 345 -26.37 -19.46 6.32
CA GLU A 345 -27.47 -20.39 6.12
C GLU A 345 -28.53 -20.37 7.24
N LYS A 346 -28.19 -19.83 8.40
CA LYS A 346 -29.11 -19.66 9.55
C LYS A 346 -30.05 -18.47 9.35
#